data_14a96043f6664a4fb028b26064975c06
#
_entry.id   14a96043f6664a4fb028b26064975c06
#
_cell.length_a   1.000
_cell.length_b   1.000
_cell.length_c   1.000
_cell.angle_alpha   90.00
_cell.angle_beta   90.00
_cell.angle_gamma   90.00
#
_symmetry.space_group_name_H-M   'P 1'
#
loop_
_entity.id
_entity.type
_entity.pdbx_description
1 polymer ?
#
loop_
_entity_poly.entity_id
_entity_poly.type
_entity_poly.pdbx_seq_one_letter_code
_entity_poly.pdbx_strand_id
1 'polypeptide(L)'
;MKLAEPRVESRKKLDSSGRARNLTTPRSPCLRDNRRKAAKRAVQATFQVLVYLAVTIAPLVLAWSGMEPGRGFLINFSVALGFGGLSLMGLQFVIAARFQPVAAPFGIDVLLQYHRQIAYTSLLFILAHPLLLFVADSGYLALLDLTTAPLRAKMAVTSTVALLLMVALSVWREKLRVSYELWQLTHGVLAFMVIVAALTHVLLVGYYVNEPLEIVLWLWMSAVFVGLILWVRVVRPLELRRKAWRIEEVIPERGNICTIVLKPSRLHARRFDGFHFEPGQFAWITVNKSPFAITRHPFSISSSAEKTERVALSIKASGDFTRNVGYLKPGATAYLDGPHGAFTIDRHYGPGFIFIGAGVGITPLMSMLRTMTDRSDPRPCYLFFGNREWEGVAFREEIEELKGRLNLEVVHVLSRPPEGWEGEEGRITAAVLARHLPERYQRLQYFICGSDSMMDDTEDALVRLGVPKRRVHSERFGMV
;
A
#
# COMPACT_ATOMS: atom_id res chain seq x y z
N MET A 1 -37.41 3.82 -31.33
CA MET A 1 -36.47 3.46 -32.38
C MET A 1 -35.47 2.48 -31.76
N LYS A 2 -35.68 1.16 -31.96
CA LYS A 2 -34.87 0.07 -31.37
C LYS A 2 -33.61 -0.10 -32.22
N LEU A 3 -32.44 0.11 -31.64
CA LEU A 3 -31.16 -0.21 -32.27
C LEU A 3 -30.85 -1.70 -32.06
N ALA A 4 -30.63 -2.38 -33.19
CA ALA A 4 -30.36 -3.80 -33.27
C ALA A 4 -28.95 -4.14 -32.77
N GLU A 5 -28.82 -5.19 -31.96
CA GLU A 5 -27.56 -5.82 -31.58
C GLU A 5 -26.91 -6.56 -32.77
N PRO A 6 -25.58 -6.48 -32.94
CA PRO A 6 -24.91 -7.27 -33.97
C PRO A 6 -24.80 -8.74 -33.54
N ARG A 7 -25.35 -9.64 -34.34
CA ARG A 7 -25.16 -11.09 -34.24
C ARG A 7 -23.68 -11.45 -34.39
N VAL A 8 -23.13 -12.12 -33.36
CA VAL A 8 -21.82 -12.77 -33.43
C VAL A 8 -21.95 -14.07 -34.22
N GLU A 9 -21.49 -14.07 -35.47
CA GLU A 9 -21.34 -15.30 -36.26
C GLU A 9 -20.23 -16.19 -35.63
N SER A 10 -20.63 -17.35 -35.15
CA SER A 10 -19.70 -18.40 -34.70
C SER A 10 -19.13 -19.12 -35.94
N ARG A 11 -17.86 -18.88 -36.27
CA ARG A 11 -17.12 -19.71 -37.24
C ARG A 11 -17.01 -21.14 -36.72
N LYS A 12 -17.77 -22.08 -37.28
CA LYS A 12 -17.64 -23.52 -37.12
C LYS A 12 -16.48 -23.99 -37.99
N LYS A 13 -15.39 -24.52 -37.37
CA LYS A 13 -14.44 -25.35 -38.10
C LYS A 13 -14.96 -26.78 -38.10
N LEU A 14 -15.18 -27.32 -39.30
CA LEU A 14 -15.54 -28.71 -39.53
C LEU A 14 -14.27 -29.57 -39.54
N ASP A 15 -14.34 -30.77 -38.96
CA ASP A 15 -13.29 -31.76 -39.06
C ASP A 15 -13.39 -32.53 -40.40
N SER A 16 -12.42 -33.41 -40.69
CA SER A 16 -12.34 -34.20 -41.90
C SER A 16 -13.50 -35.20 -42.07
N SER A 17 -14.40 -35.29 -41.09
CA SER A 17 -15.60 -36.15 -41.11
C SER A 17 -16.91 -35.34 -41.14
N GLY A 18 -16.89 -34.01 -41.30
CA GLY A 18 -18.07 -33.15 -41.42
C GLY A 18 -18.87 -32.93 -40.12
N ARG A 19 -18.34 -33.31 -38.95
CA ARG A 19 -19.03 -33.11 -37.67
C ARG A 19 -18.58 -31.82 -36.98
N ALA A 20 -19.55 -31.00 -36.57
CA ALA A 20 -19.28 -29.80 -35.78
C ALA A 20 -18.78 -30.16 -34.39
N ARG A 21 -17.45 -29.98 -34.12
CA ARG A 21 -16.96 -30.01 -32.76
C ARG A 21 -17.33 -28.72 -32.00
N ASN A 22 -18.17 -28.86 -31.00
CA ASN A 22 -18.34 -27.82 -30.00
C ASN A 22 -17.00 -27.64 -29.25
N LEU A 23 -16.19 -26.67 -29.68
CA LEU A 23 -15.03 -26.21 -28.89
C LEU A 23 -15.54 -25.44 -27.67
N THR A 24 -16.06 -26.17 -26.68
CA THR A 24 -16.08 -25.68 -25.32
C THR A 24 -14.62 -25.63 -24.90
N THR A 25 -13.98 -24.44 -25.03
CA THR A 25 -12.66 -24.20 -24.45
C THR A 25 -12.68 -24.69 -23.00
N PRO A 26 -11.81 -25.64 -22.60
CA PRO A 26 -11.73 -26.04 -21.20
C PRO A 26 -11.38 -24.78 -20.41
N ARG A 27 -12.28 -24.34 -19.55
CA ARG A 27 -12.00 -23.27 -18.59
C ARG A 27 -10.88 -23.79 -17.73
N SER A 28 -9.64 -23.30 -17.96
CA SER A 28 -8.45 -23.73 -17.26
C SER A 28 -8.71 -23.68 -15.74
N PRO A 29 -8.25 -24.68 -14.95
CA PRO A 29 -8.42 -24.72 -13.49
C PRO A 29 -7.96 -23.43 -12.81
N CYS A 30 -6.93 -22.79 -13.34
CA CYS A 30 -6.38 -21.51 -12.91
C CYS A 30 -7.41 -20.34 -12.97
N LEU A 31 -8.31 -20.33 -13.96
CA LEU A 31 -9.37 -19.32 -14.10
C LEU A 31 -10.41 -19.40 -12.98
N ARG A 32 -10.79 -20.61 -12.58
CA ARG A 32 -11.77 -20.82 -11.50
C ARG A 32 -11.16 -20.43 -10.15
N ASP A 33 -9.89 -20.74 -9.92
CA ASP A 33 -9.20 -20.44 -8.68
C ASP A 33 -9.01 -18.91 -8.49
N ASN A 34 -8.60 -18.20 -9.52
CA ASN A 34 -8.44 -16.74 -9.48
C ASN A 34 -9.78 -16.01 -9.26
N ARG A 35 -10.89 -16.47 -9.87
CA ARG A 35 -12.22 -15.91 -9.61
C ARG A 35 -12.67 -16.15 -8.17
N ARG A 36 -12.38 -17.32 -7.60
CA ARG A 36 -12.69 -17.65 -6.20
C ARG A 36 -11.87 -16.76 -5.25
N LYS A 37 -10.59 -16.56 -5.52
CA LYS A 37 -9.71 -15.66 -4.76
C LYS A 37 -10.19 -14.21 -4.84
N ALA A 38 -10.56 -13.73 -6.02
CA ALA A 38 -11.12 -12.38 -6.21
C ALA A 38 -12.46 -12.20 -5.45
N ALA A 39 -13.37 -13.17 -5.52
CA ALA A 39 -14.63 -13.13 -4.77
C ALA A 39 -14.39 -13.14 -3.26
N LYS A 40 -13.49 -13.97 -2.74
CA LYS A 40 -13.11 -13.98 -1.32
C LYS A 40 -12.56 -12.62 -0.87
N ARG A 41 -11.67 -12.00 -1.66
CA ARG A 41 -11.13 -10.66 -1.37
C ARG A 41 -12.23 -9.59 -1.36
N ALA A 42 -13.17 -9.63 -2.32
CA ALA A 42 -14.29 -8.69 -2.34
C ALA A 42 -15.18 -8.82 -1.11
N VAL A 43 -15.54 -10.05 -0.72
CA VAL A 43 -16.30 -10.31 0.51
C VAL A 43 -15.54 -9.81 1.75
N GLN A 44 -14.25 -10.09 1.83
CA GLN A 44 -13.41 -9.62 2.92
C GLN A 44 -13.33 -8.09 2.97
N ALA A 45 -13.16 -7.42 1.84
CA ALA A 45 -13.16 -5.95 1.75
C ALA A 45 -14.49 -5.37 2.22
N THR A 46 -15.63 -5.90 1.73
CA THR A 46 -16.96 -5.48 2.16
C THR A 46 -17.15 -5.65 3.67
N PHE A 47 -16.78 -6.82 4.20
CA PHE A 47 -16.87 -7.08 5.64
C PHE A 47 -16.03 -6.08 6.45
N GLN A 48 -14.81 -5.78 6.02
CA GLN A 48 -13.93 -4.83 6.69
C GLN A 48 -14.51 -3.40 6.68
N VAL A 49 -15.09 -2.97 5.57
CA VAL A 49 -15.77 -1.68 5.48
C VAL A 49 -16.97 -1.63 6.42
N LEU A 50 -17.78 -2.68 6.49
CA LEU A 50 -18.91 -2.75 7.40
C LEU A 50 -18.47 -2.72 8.88
N VAL A 51 -17.42 -3.45 9.24
CA VAL A 51 -16.81 -3.39 10.59
C VAL A 51 -16.29 -2.00 10.90
N TYR A 52 -15.61 -1.37 9.96
CA TYR A 52 -15.11 0.00 10.10
C TYR A 52 -16.25 0.99 10.40
N LEU A 53 -17.33 0.94 9.63
CA LEU A 53 -18.52 1.77 9.84
C LEU A 53 -19.21 1.46 11.17
N ALA A 54 -19.35 0.18 11.52
CA ALA A 54 -19.97 -0.23 12.78
C ALA A 54 -19.18 0.30 13.99
N VAL A 55 -17.84 0.17 13.98
CA VAL A 55 -16.98 0.69 15.07
C VAL A 55 -17.03 2.21 15.15
N THR A 56 -17.15 2.91 14.03
CA THR A 56 -17.28 4.38 14.02
C THR A 56 -18.61 4.84 14.55
N ILE A 57 -19.71 4.12 14.25
CA ILE A 57 -21.08 4.53 14.57
C ILE A 57 -21.51 4.03 15.96
N ALA A 58 -20.99 2.90 16.44
CA ALA A 58 -21.41 2.29 17.69
C ALA A 58 -21.40 3.25 18.92
N PRO A 59 -20.34 4.06 19.15
CA PRO A 59 -20.35 5.02 20.26
C PRO A 59 -21.45 6.08 20.14
N LEU A 60 -21.79 6.47 18.91
CA LEU A 60 -22.85 7.45 18.64
C LEU A 60 -24.23 6.89 18.94
N VAL A 61 -24.48 5.64 18.53
CA VAL A 61 -25.77 4.96 18.76
C VAL A 61 -25.98 4.72 20.24
N LEU A 62 -24.97 4.26 20.97
CA LEU A 62 -25.07 4.03 22.41
C LEU A 62 -25.28 5.34 23.18
N ALA A 63 -24.46 6.36 22.87
CA ALA A 63 -24.64 7.68 23.51
C ALA A 63 -26.02 8.29 23.23
N TRP A 64 -26.61 8.03 22.05
CA TRP A 64 -27.96 8.44 21.72
C TRP A 64 -29.02 7.69 22.57
N SER A 65 -28.85 6.37 22.76
CA SER A 65 -29.81 5.54 23.51
C SER A 65 -29.83 5.84 25.00
N GLY A 66 -28.70 6.29 25.58
CA GLY A 66 -28.59 6.69 27.01
C GLY A 66 -28.78 8.19 27.28
N MET A 67 -29.13 8.98 26.27
CA MET A 67 -29.14 10.44 26.37
C MET A 67 -30.35 10.95 27.18
N GLU A 68 -30.06 11.64 28.28
CA GLU A 68 -31.08 12.38 29.05
C GLU A 68 -31.51 13.64 28.27
N PRO A 69 -32.83 13.97 28.27
CA PRO A 69 -33.32 15.18 27.63
C PRO A 69 -32.84 16.44 28.37
N GLY A 70 -32.43 17.48 27.65
CA GLY A 70 -32.18 18.81 28.20
C GLY A 70 -30.99 19.62 27.70
N ARG A 71 -30.05 19.07 26.97
CA ARG A 71 -28.82 19.81 26.57
C ARG A 71 -28.85 20.57 25.25
N GLY A 72 -29.94 20.56 24.54
CA GLY A 72 -30.05 21.22 23.22
C GLY A 72 -29.26 20.56 22.09
N PHE A 73 -29.71 20.81 20.84
CA PHE A 73 -29.17 20.17 19.65
C PHE A 73 -27.67 20.43 19.45
N LEU A 74 -27.22 21.67 19.66
CA LEU A 74 -25.86 22.08 19.33
C LEU A 74 -24.82 21.39 20.23
N ILE A 75 -25.12 21.21 21.52
CA ILE A 75 -24.24 20.49 22.44
C ILE A 75 -24.19 19.01 22.09
N ASN A 76 -25.34 18.37 21.86
CA ASN A 76 -25.42 16.97 21.50
C ASN A 76 -24.69 16.68 20.16
N PHE A 77 -24.86 17.53 19.16
CA PHE A 77 -24.18 17.44 17.88
C PHE A 77 -22.65 17.60 18.02
N SER A 78 -22.22 18.57 18.84
CA SER A 78 -20.82 18.75 19.19
C SER A 78 -20.20 17.47 19.78
N VAL A 79 -20.86 16.85 20.76
CA VAL A 79 -20.38 15.61 21.40
C VAL A 79 -20.35 14.45 20.39
N ALA A 80 -21.35 14.35 19.51
CA ALA A 80 -21.37 13.35 18.45
C ALA A 80 -20.14 13.48 17.51
N LEU A 81 -19.75 14.72 17.17
CA LEU A 81 -18.51 14.96 16.40
C LEU A 81 -17.27 14.52 17.18
N GLY A 82 -17.21 14.78 18.49
CA GLY A 82 -16.12 14.32 19.36
C GLY A 82 -15.98 12.80 19.35
N PHE A 83 -17.08 12.06 19.54
CA PHE A 83 -17.09 10.60 19.49
C PHE A 83 -16.74 10.04 18.11
N GLY A 84 -17.33 10.58 17.04
CA GLY A 84 -16.99 10.19 15.67
C GLY A 84 -15.52 10.44 15.34
N GLY A 85 -15.00 11.62 15.72
CA GLY A 85 -13.59 11.98 15.52
C GLY A 85 -12.63 11.04 16.25
N LEU A 86 -12.93 10.71 17.54
CA LEU A 86 -12.10 9.79 18.33
C LEU A 86 -12.15 8.36 17.80
N SER A 87 -13.31 7.87 17.38
CA SER A 87 -13.47 6.54 16.79
C SER A 87 -12.67 6.42 15.47
N LEU A 88 -12.81 7.41 14.58
CA LEU A 88 -12.04 7.48 13.34
C LEU A 88 -10.53 7.52 13.61
N MET A 89 -10.10 8.30 14.59
CA MET A 89 -8.69 8.41 14.97
C MET A 89 -8.16 7.11 15.58
N GLY A 90 -8.93 6.42 16.39
CA GLY A 90 -8.55 5.10 16.92
C GLY A 90 -8.39 4.05 15.80
N LEU A 91 -9.25 4.06 14.79
CA LEU A 91 -9.16 3.17 13.64
C LEU A 91 -7.92 3.42 12.78
N GLN A 92 -7.28 4.61 12.85
CA GLN A 92 -6.00 4.86 12.19
C GLN A 92 -4.89 3.91 12.67
N PHE A 93 -4.95 3.44 13.92
CA PHE A 93 -3.97 2.46 14.42
C PHE A 93 -4.10 1.11 13.72
N VAL A 94 -5.31 0.68 13.34
CA VAL A 94 -5.54 -0.54 12.57
C VAL A 94 -4.89 -0.43 11.18
N ILE A 95 -5.06 0.72 10.53
CA ILE A 95 -4.48 0.99 9.21
C ILE A 95 -2.95 1.05 9.30
N ALA A 96 -2.42 1.79 10.30
CA ALA A 96 -0.99 1.94 10.51
C ALA A 96 -0.30 0.63 10.96
N ALA A 97 -1.03 -0.31 11.57
CA ALA A 97 -0.50 -1.60 12.00
C ALA A 97 -0.10 -2.53 10.85
N ARG A 98 -0.50 -2.23 9.61
CA ARG A 98 -0.13 -2.97 8.39
C ARG A 98 -0.45 -4.47 8.47
N PHE A 99 -1.56 -4.84 9.13
CA PHE A 99 -1.98 -6.24 9.15
C PHE A 99 -2.26 -6.73 7.75
N GLN A 100 -1.60 -7.81 7.35
CA GLN A 100 -1.84 -8.42 6.04
C GLN A 100 -3.32 -8.70 5.74
N PRO A 101 -4.10 -9.28 6.66
CA PRO A 101 -5.52 -9.51 6.42
C PRO A 101 -6.31 -8.21 6.15
N VAL A 102 -5.91 -7.08 6.73
CA VAL A 102 -6.54 -5.77 6.50
C VAL A 102 -6.05 -5.13 5.21
N ALA A 103 -4.75 -5.22 4.93
CA ALA A 103 -4.13 -4.59 3.77
C ALA A 103 -4.37 -5.37 2.46
N ALA A 104 -4.50 -6.70 2.53
CA ALA A 104 -4.54 -7.57 1.36
C ALA A 104 -5.64 -7.25 0.33
N PRO A 105 -6.88 -6.86 0.72
CA PRO A 105 -7.90 -6.49 -0.26
C PRO A 105 -7.67 -5.17 -0.99
N PHE A 106 -7.06 -4.18 -0.32
CA PHE A 106 -7.00 -2.79 -0.81
C PHE A 106 -5.62 -2.40 -1.37
N GLY A 107 -4.54 -2.97 -0.86
CA GLY A 107 -3.19 -2.47 -1.04
C GLY A 107 -2.81 -1.45 0.04
N ILE A 108 -1.51 -1.38 0.35
CA ILE A 108 -1.03 -0.50 1.44
C ILE A 108 -0.98 0.97 1.02
N ASP A 109 -0.77 1.24 -0.25
CA ASP A 109 -0.79 2.56 -0.88
C ASP A 109 -2.17 3.22 -0.73
N VAL A 110 -3.24 2.50 -1.07
CA VAL A 110 -4.62 2.95 -0.88
C VAL A 110 -4.91 3.19 0.60
N LEU A 111 -4.47 2.30 1.49
CA LEU A 111 -4.66 2.46 2.93
C LEU A 111 -3.92 3.68 3.49
N LEU A 112 -2.71 3.99 3.01
CA LEU A 112 -1.98 5.19 3.44
C LEU A 112 -2.61 6.48 2.92
N GLN A 113 -3.14 6.49 1.70
CA GLN A 113 -3.93 7.62 1.20
C GLN A 113 -5.20 7.81 2.05
N TYR A 114 -5.89 6.72 2.36
CA TYR A 114 -7.08 6.75 3.21
C TYR A 114 -6.75 7.23 4.62
N HIS A 115 -5.64 6.77 5.23
CA HIS A 115 -5.12 7.27 6.50
C HIS A 115 -5.01 8.79 6.49
N ARG A 116 -4.41 9.37 5.45
CA ARG A 116 -4.26 10.82 5.33
C ARG A 116 -5.61 11.55 5.24
N GLN A 117 -6.55 11.06 4.44
CA GLN A 117 -7.87 11.70 4.27
C GLN A 117 -8.70 11.63 5.57
N ILE A 118 -8.73 10.47 6.22
CA ILE A 118 -9.45 10.31 7.48
C ILE A 118 -8.80 11.09 8.61
N ALA A 119 -7.48 11.29 8.61
CA ALA A 119 -6.81 12.15 9.59
C ALA A 119 -7.33 13.61 9.52
N TYR A 120 -7.52 14.16 8.31
CA TYR A 120 -8.11 15.49 8.15
C TYR A 120 -9.59 15.53 8.59
N THR A 121 -10.37 14.50 8.27
CA THR A 121 -11.77 14.38 8.71
C THR A 121 -11.86 14.30 10.23
N SER A 122 -11.03 13.48 10.87
CA SER A 122 -10.95 13.36 12.33
C SER A 122 -10.55 14.68 12.98
N LEU A 123 -9.55 15.36 12.42
CA LEU A 123 -9.12 16.69 12.89
C LEU A 123 -10.26 17.69 12.84
N LEU A 124 -10.99 17.76 11.72
CA LEU A 124 -12.14 18.64 11.57
C LEU A 124 -13.21 18.36 12.64
N PHE A 125 -13.56 17.11 12.88
CA PHE A 125 -14.56 16.71 13.87
C PHE A 125 -14.11 17.06 15.29
N ILE A 126 -12.85 16.77 15.64
CA ILE A 126 -12.29 17.05 16.96
C ILE A 126 -12.16 18.54 17.22
N LEU A 127 -11.85 19.37 16.24
CA LEU A 127 -11.82 20.81 16.39
C LEU A 127 -13.23 21.43 16.42
N ALA A 128 -14.17 20.93 15.62
CA ALA A 128 -15.54 21.39 15.62
C ALA A 128 -16.23 21.14 16.98
N HIS A 129 -15.88 20.03 17.66
CA HIS A 129 -16.43 19.70 18.98
C HIS A 129 -16.30 20.86 20.01
N PRO A 130 -15.13 21.33 20.43
CA PRO A 130 -15.03 22.41 21.40
C PRO A 130 -15.56 23.74 20.84
N LEU A 131 -15.38 24.02 19.54
CA LEU A 131 -15.87 25.26 18.95
C LEU A 131 -17.38 25.38 19.02
N LEU A 132 -18.12 24.31 18.76
CA LEU A 132 -19.57 24.29 18.89
C LEU A 132 -20.03 24.39 20.35
N LEU A 133 -19.27 23.82 21.31
CA LEU A 133 -19.54 24.02 22.74
C LEU A 133 -19.40 25.50 23.13
N PHE A 134 -18.35 26.18 22.68
CA PHE A 134 -18.13 27.60 22.95
C PHE A 134 -19.22 28.50 22.33
N VAL A 135 -19.76 28.10 21.17
CA VAL A 135 -20.89 28.80 20.54
C VAL A 135 -22.20 28.54 21.29
N ALA A 136 -22.40 27.32 21.80
CA ALA A 136 -23.59 26.95 22.52
C ALA A 136 -23.68 27.63 23.89
N ASP A 137 -22.55 27.74 24.60
CA ASP A 137 -22.44 28.39 25.90
C ASP A 137 -20.99 28.86 26.11
N SER A 138 -20.80 30.18 26.13
CA SER A 138 -19.50 30.84 26.35
C SER A 138 -18.85 30.48 27.69
N GLY A 139 -19.62 29.98 28.67
CA GLY A 139 -19.09 29.49 29.95
C GLY A 139 -18.08 28.38 29.79
N TYR A 140 -18.14 27.58 28.69
CA TYR A 140 -17.15 26.56 28.39
C TYR A 140 -15.74 27.13 28.09
N LEU A 141 -15.59 28.41 27.73
CA LEU A 141 -14.29 29.06 27.57
C LEU A 141 -13.46 29.06 28.85
N ALA A 142 -14.10 29.08 30.02
CA ALA A 142 -13.40 28.96 31.31
C ALA A 142 -12.64 27.67 31.48
N LEU A 143 -12.99 26.60 30.73
CA LEU A 143 -12.25 25.33 30.70
C LEU A 143 -10.89 25.41 30.02
N LEU A 144 -10.60 26.51 29.29
CA LEU A 144 -9.28 26.76 28.68
C LEU A 144 -8.26 27.32 29.70
N ASP A 145 -8.72 27.82 30.84
CA ASP A 145 -7.82 28.19 31.95
C ASP A 145 -7.30 26.91 32.65
N LEU A 146 -6.13 26.45 32.21
CA LEU A 146 -5.51 25.22 32.71
C LEU A 146 -5.10 25.28 34.19
N THR A 147 -5.14 26.46 34.82
CA THR A 147 -4.82 26.60 36.26
C THR A 147 -5.98 26.10 37.12
N THR A 148 -7.20 26.45 36.75
CA THR A 148 -8.45 26.16 37.49
C THR A 148 -9.28 25.04 36.90
N ALA A 149 -9.05 24.69 35.61
CA ALA A 149 -9.83 23.69 34.90
C ALA A 149 -9.75 22.30 35.54
N PRO A 150 -10.86 21.53 35.53
CA PRO A 150 -10.86 20.15 36.01
C PRO A 150 -10.01 19.24 35.11
N LEU A 151 -9.56 18.09 35.64
CA LEU A 151 -8.67 17.16 34.92
C LEU A 151 -9.22 16.74 33.53
N ARG A 152 -10.54 16.51 33.43
CA ARG A 152 -11.22 16.20 32.16
C ARG A 152 -10.93 17.25 31.06
N ALA A 153 -10.95 18.54 31.41
CA ALA A 153 -10.69 19.63 30.46
C ALA A 153 -9.19 19.72 30.11
N LYS A 154 -8.30 19.57 31.10
CA LYS A 154 -6.85 19.50 30.89
C LYS A 154 -6.49 18.38 29.90
N MET A 155 -7.11 17.21 30.04
CA MET A 155 -6.91 16.08 29.11
C MET A 155 -7.43 16.38 27.70
N ALA A 156 -8.59 17.04 27.57
CA ALA A 156 -9.12 17.47 26.26
C ALA A 156 -8.15 18.44 25.54
N VAL A 157 -7.68 19.47 26.26
CA VAL A 157 -6.73 20.44 25.71
C VAL A 157 -5.40 19.76 25.34
N THR A 158 -4.87 18.89 26.19
CA THR A 158 -3.66 18.12 25.91
C THR A 158 -3.80 17.28 24.65
N SER A 159 -4.92 16.57 24.49
CA SER A 159 -5.20 15.76 23.30
C SER A 159 -5.26 16.61 22.04
N THR A 160 -6.00 17.74 22.11
CA THR A 160 -6.17 18.65 20.95
C THR A 160 -4.85 19.29 20.54
N VAL A 161 -4.05 19.79 21.49
CA VAL A 161 -2.73 20.37 21.20
C VAL A 161 -1.77 19.33 20.63
N ALA A 162 -1.73 18.13 21.20
CA ALA A 162 -0.91 17.03 20.68
C ALA A 162 -1.33 16.63 19.25
N LEU A 163 -2.63 16.61 18.96
CA LEU A 163 -3.14 16.32 17.61
C LEU A 163 -2.74 17.42 16.62
N LEU A 164 -2.91 18.69 16.97
CA LEU A 164 -2.50 19.81 16.12
C LEU A 164 -1.01 19.77 15.84
N LEU A 165 -0.19 19.51 16.85
CA LEU A 165 1.26 19.39 16.72
C LEU A 165 1.63 18.21 15.80
N MET A 166 0.99 17.06 15.97
CA MET A 166 1.20 15.86 15.16
C MET A 166 0.88 16.12 13.68
N VAL A 167 -0.25 16.78 13.40
CA VAL A 167 -0.65 17.13 12.02
C VAL A 167 0.29 18.18 11.44
N ALA A 168 0.63 19.22 12.19
CA ALA A 168 1.56 20.26 11.78
C ALA A 168 2.95 19.69 11.40
N LEU A 169 3.51 18.85 12.26
CA LEU A 169 4.78 18.16 11.98
C LEU A 169 4.70 17.23 10.76
N SER A 170 3.55 16.62 10.51
CA SER A 170 3.37 15.74 9.36
C SER A 170 3.23 16.52 8.05
N VAL A 171 2.44 17.59 8.04
CA VAL A 171 2.20 18.42 6.84
C VAL A 171 3.44 19.22 6.45
N TRP A 172 4.16 19.76 7.43
CA TRP A 172 5.29 20.65 7.19
C TRP A 172 6.65 19.98 7.42
N ARG A 173 6.71 18.64 7.50
CA ARG A 173 7.94 17.86 7.74
C ARG A 173 9.12 18.34 6.89
N GLU A 174 8.92 18.47 5.57
CA GLU A 174 9.97 18.85 4.64
C GLU A 174 10.41 20.32 4.83
N LYS A 175 9.44 21.22 5.03
CA LYS A 175 9.74 22.64 5.31
C LYS A 175 10.52 22.82 6.61
N LEU A 176 10.19 22.01 7.62
CA LEU A 176 10.85 22.00 8.92
C LEU A 176 12.16 21.19 8.92
N ARG A 177 12.52 20.56 7.79
CA ARG A 177 13.70 19.70 7.64
C ARG A 177 13.79 18.59 8.70
N VAL A 178 12.64 18.07 9.14
CA VAL A 178 12.57 16.97 10.12
C VAL A 178 12.92 15.68 9.39
N SER A 179 13.92 14.94 9.91
CA SER A 179 14.27 13.64 9.36
C SER A 179 13.10 12.66 9.47
N TYR A 180 13.03 11.70 8.55
CA TYR A 180 11.94 10.71 8.53
C TYR A 180 11.87 9.92 9.84
N GLU A 181 13.02 9.55 10.40
CA GLU A 181 13.12 8.79 11.65
C GLU A 181 12.59 9.57 12.85
N LEU A 182 12.97 10.84 12.96
CA LEU A 182 12.49 11.72 14.03
C LEU A 182 10.99 11.97 13.90
N TRP A 183 10.52 12.22 12.68
CA TRP A 183 9.09 12.37 12.41
C TRP A 183 8.32 11.10 12.78
N GLN A 184 8.78 9.91 12.40
CA GLN A 184 8.10 8.65 12.71
C GLN A 184 8.04 8.39 14.22
N LEU A 185 9.10 8.76 14.97
CA LEU A 185 9.13 8.65 16.42
C LEU A 185 8.14 9.63 17.06
N THR A 186 8.24 10.92 16.72
CA THR A 186 7.39 11.98 17.29
C THR A 186 5.93 11.77 16.94
N HIS A 187 5.62 11.38 15.70
CA HIS A 187 4.27 11.03 15.28
C HIS A 187 3.69 9.89 16.13
N GLY A 188 4.46 8.83 16.36
CA GLY A 188 4.02 7.71 17.19
C GLY A 188 3.80 8.08 18.67
N VAL A 189 4.67 8.90 19.26
CA VAL A 189 4.53 9.39 20.64
C VAL A 189 3.33 10.32 20.77
N LEU A 190 3.17 11.26 19.85
CA LEU A 190 2.03 12.17 19.84
C LEU A 190 0.71 11.43 19.63
N ALA A 191 0.66 10.45 18.71
CA ALA A 191 -0.53 9.64 18.50
C ALA A 191 -0.95 8.87 19.76
N PHE A 192 0.03 8.28 20.48
CA PHE A 192 -0.24 7.64 21.76
C PHE A 192 -0.79 8.64 22.80
N MET A 193 -0.16 9.82 22.92
CA MET A 193 -0.58 10.86 23.84
C MET A 193 -1.99 11.38 23.54
N VAL A 194 -2.30 11.59 22.26
CA VAL A 194 -3.64 11.99 21.79
C VAL A 194 -4.69 10.99 22.26
N ILE A 195 -4.50 9.70 21.98
CA ILE A 195 -5.49 8.67 22.34
C ILE A 195 -5.65 8.54 23.84
N VAL A 196 -4.56 8.48 24.62
CA VAL A 196 -4.64 8.33 26.07
C VAL A 196 -5.34 9.53 26.70
N ALA A 197 -4.99 10.75 26.29
CA ALA A 197 -5.61 11.97 26.83
C ALA A 197 -7.10 12.07 26.41
N ALA A 198 -7.45 11.75 25.15
CA ALA A 198 -8.83 11.77 24.68
C ALA A 198 -9.71 10.72 25.41
N LEU A 199 -9.22 9.49 25.58
CA LEU A 199 -9.93 8.45 26.32
C LEU A 199 -10.12 8.83 27.79
N THR A 200 -9.10 9.40 28.44
CA THR A 200 -9.20 9.91 29.80
C THR A 200 -10.26 11.02 29.89
N HIS A 201 -10.28 11.95 28.91
CA HIS A 201 -11.29 12.99 28.81
C HIS A 201 -12.70 12.40 28.76
N VAL A 202 -12.96 11.48 27.82
CA VAL A 202 -14.27 10.85 27.62
C VAL A 202 -14.77 10.17 28.91
N LEU A 203 -13.91 9.37 29.55
CA LEU A 203 -14.26 8.64 30.77
C LEU A 203 -14.52 9.58 31.98
N LEU A 204 -13.78 10.70 32.05
CA LEU A 204 -13.95 11.67 33.15
C LEU A 204 -15.12 12.65 32.95
N VAL A 205 -15.62 12.83 31.73
CA VAL A 205 -16.81 13.66 31.47
C VAL A 205 -18.04 12.98 32.01
N GLY A 206 -18.20 11.67 31.85
CA GLY A 206 -19.19 10.83 32.49
C GLY A 206 -20.65 10.99 31.99
N TYR A 207 -21.05 12.11 31.43
CA TYR A 207 -22.46 12.38 31.10
C TYR A 207 -23.01 11.53 29.96
N TYR A 208 -22.22 11.30 28.92
CA TYR A 208 -22.57 10.47 27.74
C TYR A 208 -21.93 9.07 27.79
N VAL A 209 -21.28 8.74 28.90
CA VAL A 209 -20.61 7.45 29.13
C VAL A 209 -20.93 7.02 30.57
N ASN A 210 -22.22 6.88 30.86
CA ASN A 210 -22.72 6.51 32.17
C ASN A 210 -23.20 5.06 32.24
N GLU A 211 -23.70 4.55 31.10
CA GLU A 211 -24.23 3.20 31.05
C GLU A 211 -23.09 2.17 30.98
N PRO A 212 -23.23 1.01 31.64
CA PRO A 212 -22.20 -0.02 31.65
C PRO A 212 -21.75 -0.45 30.24
N LEU A 213 -22.67 -0.48 29.30
CA LEU A 213 -22.36 -0.89 27.90
C LEU A 213 -21.46 0.13 27.19
N GLU A 214 -21.67 1.41 27.43
CA GLU A 214 -20.85 2.51 26.89
C GLU A 214 -19.44 2.47 27.48
N ILE A 215 -19.32 2.30 28.78
CA ILE A 215 -18.03 2.16 29.47
C ILE A 215 -17.29 0.94 28.94
N VAL A 216 -17.96 -0.20 28.82
CA VAL A 216 -17.35 -1.43 28.27
C VAL A 216 -16.89 -1.23 26.82
N LEU A 217 -17.68 -0.55 25.98
CA LEU A 217 -17.28 -0.25 24.60
C LEU A 217 -16.00 0.58 24.56
N TRP A 218 -15.93 1.68 25.31
CA TRP A 218 -14.74 2.55 25.32
C TRP A 218 -13.51 1.86 25.92
N LEU A 219 -13.67 1.08 26.97
CA LEU A 219 -12.58 0.27 27.52
C LEU A 219 -12.09 -0.78 26.52
N TRP A 220 -13.01 -1.45 25.82
CA TRP A 220 -12.65 -2.41 24.77
C TRP A 220 -11.94 -1.74 23.60
N MET A 221 -12.44 -0.63 23.09
CA MET A 221 -11.77 0.14 22.05
C MET A 221 -10.36 0.59 22.48
N SER A 222 -10.23 1.07 23.72
CA SER A 222 -8.93 1.45 24.31
C SER A 222 -7.98 0.26 24.36
N ALA A 223 -8.44 -0.89 24.81
CA ALA A 223 -7.64 -2.11 24.88
C ALA A 223 -7.17 -2.57 23.48
N VAL A 224 -8.04 -2.45 22.48
CA VAL A 224 -7.69 -2.75 21.07
C VAL A 224 -6.61 -1.78 20.58
N PHE A 225 -6.76 -0.47 20.80
CA PHE A 225 -5.79 0.54 20.33
C PHE A 225 -4.41 0.36 21.00
N VAL A 226 -4.39 0.15 22.32
CA VAL A 226 -3.16 -0.15 23.07
C VAL A 226 -2.56 -1.48 22.60
N GLY A 227 -3.39 -2.50 22.44
CA GLY A 227 -2.97 -3.81 21.91
C GLY A 227 -2.32 -3.73 20.53
N LEU A 228 -2.86 -2.89 19.63
CA LEU A 228 -2.29 -2.65 18.31
C LEU A 228 -0.91 -1.97 18.38
N ILE A 229 -0.75 -0.99 19.27
CA ILE A 229 0.54 -0.35 19.49
C ILE A 229 1.57 -1.36 20.01
N LEU A 230 1.19 -2.17 21.00
CA LEU A 230 2.04 -3.22 21.54
C LEU A 230 2.39 -4.27 20.47
N TRP A 231 1.42 -4.67 19.65
CA TRP A 231 1.65 -5.58 18.52
C TRP A 231 2.73 -5.04 17.58
N VAL A 232 2.56 -3.80 17.09
CA VAL A 232 3.48 -3.19 16.11
C VAL A 232 4.86 -2.94 16.69
N ARG A 233 4.93 -2.49 17.97
CA ARG A 233 6.18 -2.04 18.60
C ARG A 233 6.93 -3.14 19.35
N VAL A 234 6.25 -4.20 19.76
CA VAL A 234 6.86 -5.27 20.57
C VAL A 234 6.71 -6.63 19.88
N VAL A 235 5.48 -7.09 19.63
CA VAL A 235 5.24 -8.45 19.15
C VAL A 235 5.84 -8.66 17.76
N ARG A 236 5.54 -7.77 16.82
CA ARG A 236 6.05 -7.87 15.44
C ARG A 236 7.58 -7.86 15.34
N PRO A 237 8.31 -6.95 16.00
CA PRO A 237 9.78 -7.02 16.05
C PRO A 237 10.33 -8.32 16.66
N LEU A 238 9.68 -8.86 17.69
CA LEU A 238 10.08 -10.15 18.27
C LEU A 238 9.89 -11.31 17.29
N GLU A 239 8.79 -11.33 16.54
CA GLU A 239 8.57 -12.29 15.46
C GLU A 239 9.64 -12.19 14.37
N LEU A 240 9.96 -10.97 13.91
CA LEU A 240 10.99 -10.71 12.92
C LEU A 240 12.37 -11.18 13.41
N ARG A 241 12.67 -10.99 14.72
CA ARG A 241 13.92 -11.49 15.32
C ARG A 241 14.03 -13.02 15.20
N ARG A 242 12.93 -13.74 15.37
CA ARG A 242 12.89 -15.21 15.21
C ARG A 242 13.00 -15.65 13.75
N LYS A 243 12.53 -14.80 12.82
CA LYS A 243 12.53 -15.01 11.37
C LYS A 243 13.65 -14.23 10.68
N ALA A 244 14.84 -14.17 11.28
CA ALA A 244 15.98 -13.44 10.73
C ALA A 244 16.45 -14.04 9.41
N TRP A 245 16.88 -13.18 8.49
CA TRP A 245 17.48 -13.48 7.20
C TRP A 245 18.97 -13.18 7.21
N ARG A 246 19.69 -13.70 6.23
CA ARG A 246 21.09 -13.39 5.96
C ARG A 246 21.24 -12.95 4.52
N ILE A 247 22.06 -11.93 4.31
CA ILE A 247 22.50 -11.59 2.97
C ILE A 247 23.36 -12.73 2.46
N GLU A 248 22.98 -13.35 1.37
CA GLU A 248 23.74 -14.39 0.70
C GLU A 248 24.71 -13.78 -0.28
N GLU A 249 24.23 -12.84 -1.08
CA GLU A 249 24.97 -12.22 -2.17
C GLU A 249 24.57 -10.75 -2.33
N VAL A 250 25.48 -9.94 -2.84
CA VAL A 250 25.29 -8.54 -3.22
C VAL A 250 25.79 -8.38 -4.65
N ILE A 251 24.86 -8.18 -5.58
CA ILE A 251 25.13 -8.16 -7.01
C ILE A 251 25.03 -6.71 -7.52
N PRO A 252 26.11 -6.12 -8.02
CA PRO A 252 26.04 -4.81 -8.65
C PRO A 252 25.31 -4.93 -10.01
N GLU A 253 24.32 -4.09 -10.20
CA GLU A 253 23.56 -3.94 -11.41
C GLU A 253 23.90 -2.62 -12.11
N ARG A 254 23.51 -2.47 -13.37
CA ARG A 254 23.63 -1.20 -14.07
C ARG A 254 22.72 -0.12 -13.47
N GLY A 255 22.94 1.15 -13.81
CA GLY A 255 22.07 2.27 -13.40
C GLY A 255 22.11 2.59 -11.92
N ASN A 256 23.25 2.33 -11.23
CA ASN A 256 23.43 2.51 -9.78
C ASN A 256 22.44 1.70 -8.96
N ILE A 257 22.08 0.53 -9.44
CA ILE A 257 21.23 -0.44 -8.74
C ILE A 257 22.14 -1.54 -8.17
N CYS A 258 21.75 -2.05 -7.01
CA CYS A 258 22.37 -3.19 -6.37
C CYS A 258 21.30 -4.19 -5.94
N THR A 259 21.47 -5.44 -6.32
CA THR A 259 20.56 -6.52 -5.92
C THR A 259 21.15 -7.25 -4.71
N ILE A 260 20.40 -7.29 -3.62
CA ILE A 260 20.72 -8.12 -2.46
C ILE A 260 19.88 -9.39 -2.49
N VAL A 261 20.53 -10.53 -2.38
CA VAL A 261 19.90 -11.85 -2.29
C VAL A 261 19.88 -12.27 -0.83
N LEU A 262 18.70 -12.60 -0.33
CA LEU A 262 18.46 -12.97 1.06
C LEU A 262 18.11 -14.45 1.15
N LYS A 263 18.68 -15.15 2.16
CA LYS A 263 18.27 -16.50 2.55
C LYS A 263 17.90 -16.55 4.03
N PRO A 264 17.05 -17.49 4.47
CA PRO A 264 16.71 -17.64 5.88
C PRO A 264 17.98 -17.94 6.70
N SER A 265 18.09 -17.37 7.89
CA SER A 265 19.16 -17.72 8.84
C SER A 265 19.06 -19.19 9.25
N ARG A 266 20.13 -19.78 9.78
CA ARG A 266 20.15 -21.18 10.24
C ARG A 266 19.02 -21.49 11.23
N LEU A 267 18.69 -20.56 12.11
CA LEU A 267 17.61 -20.72 13.08
C LEU A 267 16.23 -20.64 12.41
N HIS A 268 16.05 -19.71 11.50
CA HIS A 268 14.82 -19.54 10.71
C HIS A 268 14.60 -20.73 9.79
N ALA A 269 15.64 -21.21 9.12
CA ALA A 269 15.57 -22.34 8.16
C ALA A 269 14.98 -23.63 8.75
N ARG A 270 15.09 -23.85 10.07
CA ARG A 270 14.52 -25.04 10.74
C ARG A 270 12.99 -25.13 10.70
N ARG A 271 12.31 -23.98 10.46
CA ARG A 271 10.83 -23.87 10.43
C ARG A 271 10.36 -23.10 9.21
N PHE A 272 11.22 -22.97 8.20
CA PHE A 272 10.96 -22.20 7.01
C PHE A 272 10.30 -23.10 5.98
N ASP A 273 9.09 -22.74 5.58
CA ASP A 273 8.27 -23.39 4.55
C ASP A 273 8.22 -22.61 3.23
N GLY A 274 9.08 -21.58 3.11
CA GLY A 274 9.15 -20.69 1.97
C GLY A 274 8.66 -19.26 2.26
N PHE A 275 9.18 -18.31 1.50
CA PHE A 275 8.67 -16.93 1.50
C PHE A 275 7.70 -16.77 0.32
N HIS A 276 6.42 -16.95 0.61
CA HIS A 276 5.36 -16.89 -0.38
C HIS A 276 4.91 -15.45 -0.61
N PHE A 277 4.96 -15.00 -1.86
CA PHE A 277 4.52 -13.66 -2.26
C PHE A 277 3.90 -13.69 -3.66
N GLU A 278 3.17 -12.66 -4.03
CA GLU A 278 2.67 -12.44 -5.39
C GLU A 278 3.69 -11.58 -6.16
N PRO A 279 4.01 -11.90 -7.45
CA PRO A 279 5.03 -11.17 -8.21
C PRO A 279 4.69 -9.69 -8.35
N GLY A 280 5.66 -8.82 -8.06
CA GLY A 280 5.48 -7.37 -8.01
C GLY A 280 5.27 -6.80 -6.62
N GLN A 281 5.05 -7.64 -5.58
CA GLN A 281 4.98 -7.19 -4.20
C GLN A 281 6.32 -6.68 -3.67
N PHE A 282 6.27 -5.95 -2.56
CA PHE A 282 7.43 -5.40 -1.87
C PHE A 282 7.53 -5.88 -0.42
N ALA A 283 8.67 -5.64 0.21
CA ALA A 283 8.87 -5.90 1.63
C ALA A 283 9.66 -4.76 2.29
N TRP A 284 9.42 -4.55 3.57
CA TRP A 284 10.24 -3.66 4.40
C TRP A 284 11.46 -4.41 4.89
N ILE A 285 12.64 -3.82 4.74
CA ILE A 285 13.89 -4.41 5.19
C ILE A 285 14.60 -3.55 6.23
N THR A 286 15.22 -4.21 7.19
CA THR A 286 16.19 -3.63 8.14
C THR A 286 17.46 -4.47 8.08
N VAL A 287 18.61 -3.83 7.88
CA VAL A 287 19.90 -4.53 7.75
C VAL A 287 20.86 -4.05 8.82
N ASN A 288 21.59 -4.97 9.44
CA ASN A 288 22.61 -4.70 10.48
C ASN A 288 22.14 -3.83 11.66
N LYS A 289 20.83 -3.74 11.88
CA LYS A 289 20.21 -3.04 13.02
C LYS A 289 19.26 -3.99 13.73
N SER A 290 18.80 -3.59 14.92
CA SER A 290 17.77 -4.31 15.67
C SER A 290 16.44 -4.34 14.88
N PRO A 291 15.64 -5.42 14.97
CA PRO A 291 14.28 -5.44 14.41
C PRO A 291 13.34 -4.42 15.09
N PHE A 292 13.74 -3.89 16.26
CA PHE A 292 13.06 -2.79 16.95
C PHE A 292 13.43 -1.41 16.39
N ALA A 293 14.42 -1.34 15.49
CA ALA A 293 14.80 -0.08 14.87
C ALA A 293 13.62 0.53 14.11
N ILE A 294 13.51 1.84 14.20
CA ILE A 294 12.47 2.61 13.51
C ILE A 294 12.76 2.66 12.01
N THR A 295 14.04 2.64 11.64
CA THR A 295 14.49 2.68 10.24
C THR A 295 14.20 1.37 9.52
N ARG A 296 13.13 1.35 8.75
CA ARG A 296 12.76 0.28 7.83
C ARG A 296 12.55 0.88 6.45
N HIS A 297 13.03 0.21 5.42
CA HIS A 297 12.96 0.72 4.05
C HIS A 297 12.17 -0.24 3.18
N PRO A 298 11.16 0.24 2.42
CA PRO A 298 10.39 -0.59 1.51
C PRO A 298 11.13 -0.77 0.19
N PHE A 299 11.22 -2.01 -0.30
CA PHE A 299 11.77 -2.31 -1.62
C PHE A 299 10.96 -3.40 -2.29
N SER A 300 10.71 -3.23 -3.60
CA SER A 300 10.05 -4.24 -4.41
C SER A 300 10.91 -5.50 -4.48
N ILE A 301 10.26 -6.64 -4.38
CA ILE A 301 10.89 -7.95 -4.58
C ILE A 301 11.17 -8.08 -6.07
N SER A 302 12.39 -8.43 -6.42
CA SER A 302 12.81 -8.61 -7.82
C SER A 302 12.91 -10.09 -8.24
N SER A 303 12.97 -11.03 -7.27
CA SER A 303 12.98 -12.46 -7.56
C SER A 303 11.64 -12.98 -8.07
N SER A 304 11.66 -14.17 -8.66
CA SER A 304 10.46 -14.93 -9.01
C SER A 304 9.70 -15.38 -7.76
N ALA A 305 8.37 -15.31 -7.80
CA ALA A 305 7.50 -15.80 -6.72
C ALA A 305 7.49 -17.35 -6.61
N GLU A 306 7.96 -18.06 -7.64
CA GLU A 306 8.09 -19.51 -7.63
C GLU A 306 9.35 -19.99 -6.87
N LYS A 307 10.33 -19.10 -6.66
CA LYS A 307 11.57 -19.39 -5.91
C LYS A 307 11.44 -18.90 -4.47
N THR A 308 10.79 -19.73 -3.65
CA THR A 308 10.41 -19.37 -2.28
C THR A 308 11.55 -19.44 -1.26
N GLU A 309 12.68 -20.11 -1.59
CA GLU A 309 13.82 -20.28 -0.67
C GLU A 309 14.67 -19.02 -0.52
N ARG A 310 14.62 -18.12 -1.49
CA ARG A 310 15.43 -16.90 -1.57
C ARG A 310 14.58 -15.72 -1.98
N VAL A 311 14.94 -14.55 -1.48
CA VAL A 311 14.29 -13.28 -1.86
C VAL A 311 15.35 -12.31 -2.35
N ALA A 312 15.17 -11.76 -3.54
CA ALA A 312 16.03 -10.71 -4.07
C ALA A 312 15.31 -9.36 -4.02
N LEU A 313 16.03 -8.33 -3.58
CA LEU A 313 15.60 -6.94 -3.58
C LEU A 313 16.61 -6.11 -4.38
N SER A 314 16.16 -5.42 -5.43
CA SER A 314 17.01 -4.58 -6.26
C SER A 314 16.79 -3.11 -5.92
N ILE A 315 17.85 -2.45 -5.47
CA ILE A 315 17.81 -1.17 -4.74
C ILE A 315 18.67 -0.16 -5.48
N LYS A 316 18.10 0.99 -5.85
CA LYS A 316 18.85 2.09 -6.47
C LYS A 316 19.48 2.97 -5.40
N ALA A 317 20.75 3.30 -5.58
CA ALA A 317 21.48 4.22 -4.71
C ALA A 317 20.97 5.65 -4.90
N SER A 318 20.17 6.16 -3.96
CA SER A 318 19.60 7.52 -4.00
C SER A 318 19.64 8.26 -2.67
N GLY A 319 19.52 7.58 -1.53
CA GLY A 319 19.54 8.12 -0.18
C GLY A 319 20.64 7.49 0.69
N ASP A 320 20.73 7.91 1.95
CA ASP A 320 21.83 7.51 2.85
C ASP A 320 21.90 5.99 3.08
N PHE A 321 20.77 5.34 3.28
CA PHE A 321 20.74 3.88 3.39
C PHE A 321 21.10 3.21 2.07
N THR A 322 20.48 3.65 0.98
CA THR A 322 20.57 2.97 -0.32
C THR A 322 21.95 3.11 -0.97
N ARG A 323 22.69 4.19 -0.71
CA ARG A 323 24.09 4.36 -1.15
C ARG A 323 25.02 3.34 -0.52
N ASN A 324 24.67 2.85 0.66
CA ASN A 324 25.51 1.91 1.42
C ASN A 324 25.15 0.44 1.14
N VAL A 325 24.11 0.16 0.36
CA VAL A 325 23.67 -1.23 0.08
C VAL A 325 24.76 -2.03 -0.65
N GLY A 326 25.48 -1.42 -1.59
CA GLY A 326 26.57 -2.07 -2.33
C GLY A 326 27.77 -2.48 -1.45
N TYR A 327 27.93 -1.92 -0.26
CA TYR A 327 28.98 -2.25 0.69
C TYR A 327 28.57 -3.30 1.72
N LEU A 328 27.35 -3.79 1.66
CA LEU A 328 26.88 -4.84 2.57
C LEU A 328 27.64 -6.14 2.31
N LYS A 329 28.02 -6.81 3.38
CA LYS A 329 28.80 -8.05 3.29
C LYS A 329 27.89 -9.28 3.34
N PRO A 330 28.19 -10.34 2.56
CA PRO A 330 27.57 -11.65 2.74
C PRO A 330 27.63 -12.09 4.21
N GLY A 331 26.55 -12.69 4.72
CA GLY A 331 26.42 -13.06 6.11
C GLY A 331 25.79 -11.98 7.01
N ALA A 332 25.66 -10.73 6.56
CA ALA A 332 24.99 -9.66 7.30
C ALA A 332 23.54 -10.04 7.63
N THR A 333 23.09 -9.66 8.83
CA THR A 333 21.74 -9.98 9.31
C THR A 333 20.73 -8.98 8.74
N ALA A 334 19.63 -9.50 8.22
CA ALA A 334 18.50 -8.72 7.73
C ALA A 334 17.19 -9.20 8.38
N TYR A 335 16.23 -8.28 8.50
CA TYR A 335 14.85 -8.57 8.90
C TYR A 335 13.92 -8.10 7.80
N LEU A 336 13.11 -9.03 7.31
CA LEU A 336 12.19 -8.83 6.19
C LEU A 336 10.76 -8.85 6.71
N ASP A 337 10.06 -7.73 6.57
CA ASP A 337 8.66 -7.57 6.94
C ASP A 337 7.81 -7.44 5.68
N GLY A 338 7.09 -8.50 5.36
CA GLY A 338 6.30 -8.60 4.15
C GLY A 338 5.77 -10.03 3.93
N PRO A 339 5.25 -10.31 2.71
CA PRO A 339 5.12 -9.39 1.57
C PRO A 339 3.97 -8.40 1.72
N HIS A 340 4.07 -7.25 1.02
CA HIS A 340 3.05 -6.22 0.96
C HIS A 340 2.80 -5.78 -0.48
N GLY A 341 1.70 -5.05 -0.72
CA GLY A 341 1.34 -4.50 -2.02
C GLY A 341 0.24 -5.29 -2.73
N ALA A 342 -0.42 -4.58 -3.67
CA ALA A 342 -1.47 -5.12 -4.53
C ALA A 342 -1.08 -5.09 -6.01
N PHE A 343 0.10 -4.57 -6.32
CA PHE A 343 0.65 -4.43 -7.66
C PHE A 343 1.21 -5.76 -8.16
N THR A 344 0.32 -6.62 -8.69
CA THR A 344 0.68 -7.98 -9.10
C THR A 344 -0.18 -8.49 -10.25
N ILE A 345 0.44 -9.25 -11.17
CA ILE A 345 -0.27 -9.90 -12.28
C ILE A 345 -1.27 -10.97 -11.80
N ASP A 346 -1.09 -11.52 -10.60
CA ASP A 346 -1.93 -12.60 -10.07
C ASP A 346 -3.33 -12.11 -9.64
N ARG A 347 -3.51 -10.80 -9.52
CA ARG A 347 -4.81 -10.17 -9.18
C ARG A 347 -5.60 -9.71 -10.40
N HIS A 348 -4.94 -9.55 -11.55
CA HIS A 348 -5.51 -8.94 -12.73
C HIS A 348 -5.52 -9.88 -13.90
N TYR A 349 -6.72 -10.32 -14.27
CA TYR A 349 -6.88 -11.25 -15.37
C TYR A 349 -6.95 -10.54 -16.72
N GLY A 350 -6.20 -11.07 -17.69
CA GLY A 350 -6.19 -10.53 -19.06
C GLY A 350 -5.58 -11.50 -20.07
N PRO A 351 -5.77 -11.24 -21.36
CA PRO A 351 -5.18 -12.05 -22.43
C PRO A 351 -3.67 -11.84 -22.59
N GLY A 352 -3.09 -10.83 -21.96
CA GLY A 352 -1.68 -10.48 -21.96
C GLY A 352 -1.42 -9.24 -21.12
N PHE A 353 -0.16 -8.81 -21.08
CA PHE A 353 0.31 -7.75 -20.20
C PHE A 353 1.15 -6.72 -20.96
N ILE A 354 1.04 -5.47 -20.51
CA ILE A 354 1.93 -4.38 -20.90
C ILE A 354 2.60 -3.86 -19.63
N PHE A 355 3.92 -3.96 -19.61
CA PHE A 355 4.78 -3.48 -18.55
C PHE A 355 5.42 -2.16 -18.98
N ILE A 356 5.29 -1.12 -18.17
CA ILE A 356 5.87 0.20 -18.46
C ILE A 356 6.69 0.59 -17.25
N GLY A 357 8.01 0.62 -17.42
CA GLY A 357 8.94 0.91 -16.34
C GLY A 357 9.95 1.97 -16.68
N ALA A 358 10.43 2.73 -15.69
CA ALA A 358 11.57 3.61 -15.85
C ALA A 358 12.55 3.48 -14.68
N GLY A 359 13.84 3.37 -15.00
CA GLY A 359 14.91 3.25 -14.01
C GLY A 359 14.65 2.10 -13.04
N VAL A 360 14.63 2.37 -11.72
CA VAL A 360 14.40 1.35 -10.68
C VAL A 360 12.97 0.79 -10.67
N GLY A 361 12.02 1.45 -11.34
CA GLY A 361 10.66 0.93 -11.51
C GLY A 361 10.59 -0.39 -12.29
N ILE A 362 11.68 -0.81 -12.91
CA ILE A 362 11.82 -2.15 -13.51
C ILE A 362 11.75 -3.28 -12.46
N THR A 363 12.07 -3.02 -11.20
CA THR A 363 12.23 -4.06 -10.17
C THR A 363 11.00 -4.93 -9.96
N PRO A 364 9.78 -4.39 -9.70
CA PRO A 364 8.58 -5.21 -9.59
C PRO A 364 8.20 -5.88 -10.92
N LEU A 365 8.50 -5.25 -12.05
CA LEU A 365 8.24 -5.82 -13.38
C LEU A 365 9.16 -7.02 -13.65
N MET A 366 10.43 -6.97 -13.20
CA MET A 366 11.34 -8.12 -13.28
C MET A 366 10.82 -9.31 -12.45
N SER A 367 10.27 -9.06 -11.25
CA SER A 367 9.61 -10.12 -10.48
C SER A 367 8.48 -10.78 -11.27
N MET A 368 7.64 -9.96 -11.93
CA MET A 368 6.54 -10.46 -12.78
C MET A 368 7.09 -11.28 -13.98
N LEU A 369 8.06 -10.76 -14.71
CA LEU A 369 8.66 -11.43 -15.87
C LEU A 369 9.34 -12.75 -15.48
N ARG A 370 10.15 -12.75 -14.41
CA ARG A 370 10.81 -13.95 -13.87
C ARG A 370 9.80 -15.01 -13.47
N THR A 371 8.70 -14.58 -12.80
CA THR A 371 7.64 -15.49 -12.40
C THR A 371 6.87 -16.06 -13.58
N MET A 372 6.55 -15.23 -14.59
CA MET A 372 5.92 -15.70 -15.82
C MET A 372 6.81 -16.73 -16.53
N THR A 373 8.12 -16.52 -16.53
CA THR A 373 9.08 -17.45 -17.10
C THR A 373 9.09 -18.80 -16.37
N ASP A 374 9.19 -18.78 -15.04
CA ASP A 374 9.20 -20.02 -14.23
C ASP A 374 7.85 -20.78 -14.30
N ARG A 375 6.76 -20.05 -14.55
CA ARG A 375 5.42 -20.63 -14.81
C ARG A 375 5.22 -21.07 -16.25
N SER A 376 6.16 -20.82 -17.16
CA SER A 376 6.00 -21.02 -18.60
C SER A 376 4.70 -20.37 -19.12
N ASP A 377 4.43 -19.12 -18.72
CA ASP A 377 3.22 -18.39 -19.07
C ASP A 377 3.18 -18.05 -20.56
N PRO A 378 2.21 -18.55 -21.36
CA PRO A 378 2.18 -18.36 -22.79
C PRO A 378 1.60 -17.01 -23.23
N ARG A 379 1.14 -16.18 -22.30
CA ARG A 379 0.49 -14.91 -22.63
C ARG A 379 1.49 -13.91 -23.19
N PRO A 380 1.13 -13.14 -24.22
CA PRO A 380 1.99 -12.10 -24.74
C PRO A 380 2.22 -11.00 -23.70
N CYS A 381 3.44 -10.53 -23.63
CA CYS A 381 3.83 -9.43 -22.77
C CYS A 381 4.74 -8.45 -23.52
N TYR A 382 4.59 -7.18 -23.23
CA TYR A 382 5.30 -6.06 -23.86
C TYR A 382 5.93 -5.23 -22.76
N LEU A 383 7.23 -4.95 -22.87
CA LEU A 383 7.97 -4.14 -21.92
C LEU A 383 8.42 -2.83 -22.58
N PHE A 384 7.85 -1.71 -22.13
CA PHE A 384 8.37 -0.37 -22.43
C PHE A 384 9.30 0.06 -21.30
N PHE A 385 10.60 0.17 -21.60
CA PHE A 385 11.58 0.44 -20.55
C PHE A 385 12.34 1.75 -20.81
N GLY A 386 11.94 2.79 -20.07
CA GLY A 386 12.55 4.11 -20.12
C GLY A 386 13.81 4.22 -19.26
N ASN A 387 14.88 4.71 -19.85
CA ASN A 387 16.15 4.97 -19.18
C ASN A 387 16.78 6.27 -19.69
N ARG A 388 17.80 6.76 -18.99
CA ARG A 388 18.52 7.94 -19.45
C ARG A 388 19.51 7.56 -20.56
N GLU A 389 20.32 6.56 -20.33
CA GLU A 389 21.44 6.13 -21.15
C GLU A 389 21.44 4.60 -21.26
N TRP A 390 21.99 4.06 -22.32
CA TRP A 390 22.04 2.61 -22.59
C TRP A 390 22.86 1.84 -21.55
N GLU A 391 23.98 2.41 -21.11
CA GLU A 391 24.87 1.83 -20.11
C GLU A 391 24.19 1.69 -18.74
N GLY A 392 23.18 2.53 -18.49
CA GLY A 392 22.40 2.52 -17.25
C GLY A 392 21.19 1.57 -17.27
N VAL A 393 20.94 0.84 -18.35
CA VAL A 393 19.80 -0.10 -18.44
C VAL A 393 20.05 -1.32 -17.56
N ALA A 394 19.36 -1.38 -16.41
CA ALA A 394 19.46 -2.50 -15.48
C ALA A 394 18.86 -3.78 -16.07
N PHE A 395 19.43 -4.94 -15.71
CA PHE A 395 18.98 -6.28 -16.15
C PHE A 395 18.97 -6.46 -17.67
N ARG A 396 19.71 -5.66 -18.41
CA ARG A 396 19.69 -5.65 -19.89
C ARG A 396 19.91 -7.03 -20.49
N GLU A 397 20.95 -7.71 -20.07
CA GLU A 397 21.33 -9.03 -20.56
C GLU A 397 20.25 -10.08 -20.20
N GLU A 398 19.73 -10.03 -18.98
CA GLU A 398 18.66 -10.94 -18.55
C GLU A 398 17.34 -10.68 -19.31
N ILE A 399 17.00 -9.42 -19.58
CA ILE A 399 15.80 -9.08 -20.37
C ILE A 399 15.91 -9.68 -21.78
N GLU A 400 17.09 -9.65 -22.40
CA GLU A 400 17.31 -10.29 -23.71
C GLU A 400 17.16 -11.83 -23.63
N GLU A 401 17.66 -12.46 -22.57
CA GLU A 401 17.47 -13.90 -22.36
C GLU A 401 15.97 -14.25 -22.15
N LEU A 402 15.24 -13.40 -21.45
CA LEU A 402 13.79 -13.59 -21.22
C LEU A 402 12.98 -13.53 -22.52
N LYS A 403 13.39 -12.77 -23.53
CA LYS A 403 12.75 -12.77 -24.87
C LYS A 403 12.80 -14.15 -25.54
N GLY A 404 13.82 -14.93 -25.27
CA GLY A 404 13.91 -16.31 -25.76
C GLY A 404 13.03 -17.32 -25.03
N ARG A 405 12.51 -16.95 -23.83
CA ARG A 405 11.76 -17.85 -22.95
C ARG A 405 10.28 -17.46 -22.77
N LEU A 406 9.93 -16.22 -23.08
CA LEU A 406 8.58 -15.65 -23.00
C LEU A 406 8.16 -15.11 -24.37
N ASN A 407 6.86 -14.99 -24.58
CA ASN A 407 6.34 -14.19 -25.69
C ASN A 407 6.44 -12.70 -25.31
N LEU A 408 7.70 -12.20 -25.23
CA LEU A 408 8.07 -10.87 -24.75
C LEU A 408 8.63 -10.00 -25.88
N GLU A 409 8.01 -8.85 -26.06
CA GLU A 409 8.52 -7.76 -26.89
C GLU A 409 9.04 -6.64 -25.99
N VAL A 410 10.23 -6.09 -26.30
CA VAL A 410 10.88 -5.05 -25.48
C VAL A 410 11.12 -3.80 -26.32
N VAL A 411 10.66 -2.67 -25.83
CA VAL A 411 10.86 -1.34 -26.42
C VAL A 411 11.69 -0.52 -25.41
N HIS A 412 12.96 -0.30 -25.75
CA HIS A 412 13.83 0.60 -24.98
C HIS A 412 13.60 2.04 -25.42
N VAL A 413 13.40 2.94 -24.46
CA VAL A 413 13.23 4.38 -24.70
C VAL A 413 14.32 5.13 -23.95
N LEU A 414 15.22 5.81 -24.66
CA LEU A 414 16.38 6.48 -24.09
C LEU A 414 16.26 8.00 -24.23
N SER A 415 16.41 8.73 -23.12
CA SER A 415 16.38 10.20 -23.17
C SER A 415 17.72 10.82 -23.58
N ARG A 416 18.80 10.05 -23.53
CA ARG A 416 20.15 10.38 -24.02
C ARG A 416 20.73 9.15 -24.69
N PRO A 417 20.29 8.84 -25.92
CA PRO A 417 20.77 7.67 -26.61
C PRO A 417 22.25 7.83 -27.01
N PRO A 418 23.00 6.70 -27.17
CA PRO A 418 24.32 6.73 -27.78
C PRO A 418 24.23 7.03 -29.27
N GLU A 419 25.34 7.42 -29.86
CA GLU A 419 25.46 7.61 -31.32
C GLU A 419 25.12 6.31 -32.05
N GLY A 420 24.29 6.39 -33.09
CA GLY A 420 23.84 5.23 -33.88
C GLY A 420 22.67 4.45 -33.20
N TRP A 421 21.98 5.02 -32.25
CA TRP A 421 20.82 4.39 -31.62
C TRP A 421 19.65 4.25 -32.62
N GLU A 422 19.14 3.02 -32.80
CA GLU A 422 18.02 2.71 -33.69
C GLU A 422 16.68 2.54 -32.95
N GLY A 423 16.66 2.65 -31.61
CA GLY A 423 15.45 2.52 -30.78
C GLY A 423 14.71 3.86 -30.56
N GLU A 424 13.78 3.86 -29.65
CA GLU A 424 12.98 5.05 -29.31
C GLU A 424 13.79 6.07 -28.50
N GLU A 425 13.63 7.34 -28.84
CA GLU A 425 14.31 8.46 -28.17
C GLU A 425 13.34 9.27 -27.30
N GLY A 426 13.86 9.88 -26.22
CA GLY A 426 13.12 10.77 -25.35
C GLY A 426 12.46 10.07 -24.17
N ARG A 427 11.16 10.30 -23.99
CA ARG A 427 10.33 9.75 -22.91
C ARG A 427 9.27 8.82 -23.46
N ILE A 428 8.70 7.97 -22.60
CA ILE A 428 7.54 7.15 -22.95
C ILE A 428 6.32 8.08 -23.09
N THR A 429 5.93 8.36 -24.33
CA THR A 429 4.80 9.24 -24.70
C THR A 429 3.67 8.45 -25.33
N ALA A 430 2.50 9.08 -25.49
CA ALA A 430 1.39 8.48 -26.22
C ALA A 430 1.77 8.09 -27.67
N ALA A 431 2.66 8.86 -28.32
CA ALA A 431 3.14 8.55 -29.67
C ALA A 431 4.05 7.31 -29.70
N VAL A 432 4.96 7.18 -28.72
CA VAL A 432 5.79 5.98 -28.57
C VAL A 432 4.93 4.76 -28.30
N LEU A 433 3.99 4.87 -27.36
CA LEU A 433 3.07 3.77 -27.05
C LEU A 433 2.25 3.37 -28.29
N ALA A 434 1.68 4.33 -29.02
CA ALA A 434 0.84 4.06 -30.20
C ALA A 434 1.58 3.33 -31.32
N ARG A 435 2.92 3.54 -31.47
CA ARG A 435 3.73 2.85 -32.50
C ARG A 435 3.95 1.37 -32.22
N HIS A 436 4.05 1.02 -30.93
CA HIS A 436 4.47 -0.33 -30.49
C HIS A 436 3.39 -1.13 -29.79
N LEU A 437 2.20 -0.52 -29.51
CA LEU A 437 1.12 -1.27 -28.90
C LEU A 437 0.51 -2.25 -29.91
N PRO A 438 0.27 -3.52 -29.52
CA PRO A 438 -0.30 -4.53 -30.39
C PRO A 438 -1.76 -4.25 -30.73
N GLU A 439 -2.28 -4.94 -31.74
CA GLU A 439 -3.73 -4.94 -31.98
C GLU A 439 -4.50 -5.33 -30.73
N ARG A 440 -5.65 -4.68 -30.48
CA ARG A 440 -6.52 -4.93 -29.32
C ARG A 440 -5.84 -4.65 -27.97
N TYR A 441 -4.85 -3.77 -27.92
CA TYR A 441 -4.15 -3.34 -26.71
C TYR A 441 -5.10 -2.92 -25.58
N GLN A 442 -6.28 -2.37 -25.85
CA GLN A 442 -7.29 -2.01 -24.84
C GLN A 442 -7.79 -3.20 -24.02
N ARG A 443 -7.50 -4.46 -24.43
CA ARG A 443 -7.88 -5.67 -23.70
C ARG A 443 -6.81 -6.17 -22.75
N LEU A 444 -5.58 -5.66 -22.87
CA LEU A 444 -4.43 -6.06 -22.04
C LEU A 444 -4.47 -5.40 -20.67
N GLN A 445 -3.72 -5.92 -19.72
CA GLN A 445 -3.51 -5.33 -18.40
C GLN A 445 -2.19 -4.55 -18.40
N TYR A 446 -2.20 -3.35 -17.87
CA TYR A 446 -1.07 -2.43 -17.85
C TYR A 446 -0.51 -2.32 -16.43
N PHE A 447 0.81 -2.46 -16.31
CA PHE A 447 1.53 -2.31 -15.05
C PHE A 447 2.58 -1.24 -15.20
N ILE A 448 2.45 -0.14 -14.45
CA ILE A 448 3.29 1.05 -14.58
C ILE A 448 4.03 1.26 -13.27
N CYS A 449 5.37 1.41 -13.36
CA CYS A 449 6.20 1.74 -12.20
C CYS A 449 7.41 2.60 -12.59
N GLY A 450 7.62 3.71 -11.88
CA GLY A 450 8.70 4.65 -12.15
C GLY A 450 8.61 5.91 -11.30
N SER A 451 9.11 7.05 -11.81
CA SER A 451 8.93 8.34 -11.15
C SER A 451 7.49 8.83 -11.28
N ASP A 452 7.02 9.62 -10.31
CA ASP A 452 5.65 10.12 -10.29
C ASP A 452 5.28 10.84 -11.59
N SER A 453 6.17 11.73 -12.09
CA SER A 453 5.93 12.43 -13.35
C SER A 453 5.80 11.50 -14.56
N MET A 454 6.62 10.45 -14.64
CA MET A 454 6.54 9.46 -15.73
C MET A 454 5.23 8.67 -15.64
N MET A 455 4.82 8.32 -14.44
CA MET A 455 3.59 7.56 -14.22
C MET A 455 2.36 8.40 -14.58
N ASP A 456 2.30 9.67 -14.15
CA ASP A 456 1.22 10.60 -14.51
C ASP A 456 1.12 10.80 -16.03
N ASP A 457 2.27 11.10 -16.69
CA ASP A 457 2.33 11.25 -18.16
C ASP A 457 1.88 10.00 -18.89
N THR A 458 2.23 8.81 -18.38
CA THR A 458 1.89 7.50 -18.98
C THR A 458 0.40 7.18 -18.77
N GLU A 459 -0.12 7.39 -17.56
CA GLU A 459 -1.55 7.19 -17.27
C GLU A 459 -2.42 8.07 -18.16
N ASP A 460 -2.07 9.35 -18.32
CA ASP A 460 -2.74 10.28 -19.21
C ASP A 460 -2.63 9.88 -20.69
N ALA A 461 -1.46 9.37 -21.11
CA ALA A 461 -1.26 8.86 -22.46
C ALA A 461 -2.17 7.66 -22.74
N LEU A 462 -2.29 6.71 -21.80
CA LEU A 462 -3.15 5.54 -21.94
C LEU A 462 -4.63 5.91 -21.97
N VAL A 463 -5.06 6.91 -21.19
CA VAL A 463 -6.43 7.44 -21.25
C VAL A 463 -6.70 8.03 -22.64
N ARG A 464 -5.79 8.83 -23.21
CA ARG A 464 -5.91 9.36 -24.58
C ARG A 464 -5.97 8.28 -25.64
N LEU A 465 -5.29 7.15 -25.43
CA LEU A 465 -5.33 5.97 -26.31
C LEU A 465 -6.59 5.09 -26.08
N GLY A 466 -7.50 5.48 -25.21
CA GLY A 466 -8.75 4.77 -24.95
C GLY A 466 -8.59 3.49 -24.11
N VAL A 467 -7.52 3.37 -23.34
CA VAL A 467 -7.33 2.25 -22.40
C VAL A 467 -8.24 2.44 -21.18
N PRO A 468 -9.09 1.46 -20.84
CA PRO A 468 -9.96 1.58 -19.67
C PRO A 468 -9.15 1.68 -18.37
N LYS A 469 -9.43 2.66 -17.50
CA LYS A 469 -8.73 2.87 -16.22
C LYS A 469 -8.63 1.61 -15.34
N ARG A 470 -9.65 0.75 -15.34
CA ARG A 470 -9.66 -0.53 -14.60
C ARG A 470 -8.61 -1.54 -15.06
N ARG A 471 -7.92 -1.29 -16.15
CA ARG A 471 -6.84 -2.12 -16.70
C ARG A 471 -5.45 -1.54 -16.48
N VAL A 472 -5.39 -0.34 -15.92
CA VAL A 472 -4.15 0.36 -15.61
C VAL A 472 -3.88 0.22 -14.12
N HIS A 473 -2.74 -0.34 -13.78
CA HIS A 473 -2.28 -0.59 -12.42
C HIS A 473 -0.95 0.09 -12.24
N SER A 474 -0.82 0.90 -11.22
CA SER A 474 0.40 1.65 -10.93
C SER A 474 0.82 1.46 -9.48
N GLU A 475 2.12 1.43 -9.22
CA GLU A 475 2.70 1.44 -7.88
C GLU A 475 3.70 2.58 -7.75
N ARG A 476 3.44 3.50 -6.80
CA ARG A 476 4.24 4.69 -6.55
C ARG A 476 5.19 4.47 -5.39
N PHE A 477 6.48 4.74 -5.58
CA PHE A 477 7.50 4.59 -4.53
C PHE A 477 7.59 5.80 -3.58
N GLY A 478 6.85 6.87 -3.81
CA GLY A 478 6.83 8.09 -3.00
C GLY A 478 6.17 7.97 -1.62
N MET A 479 6.05 6.77 -1.07
CA MET A 479 5.40 6.51 0.23
C MET A 479 6.32 6.72 1.45
N VAL A 480 7.57 7.18 1.27
CA VAL A 480 8.54 7.37 2.37
C VAL A 480 9.13 8.77 2.34
#